data_59f4d3ce09bbbb15d14c05386f67f247
#
_entry.id   59f4d3ce09bbbb15d14c05386f67f247
#
_cell.length_a   1.000
_cell.length_b   1.000
_cell.length_c   1.000
_cell.angle_alpha   90.00
_cell.angle_beta   90.00
_cell.angle_gamma   90.00
#
_symmetry.space_group_name_H-M   'P 1'
#
loop_
_entity.id
_entity.type
_entity.pdbx_description
1 polymer ?
#
loop_
_entity_poly.entity_id
_entity_poly.type
_entity_poly.pdbx_seq_one_letter_code
_entity_poly.pdbx_strand_id
1 'polypeptide(L)'
;MMIPMLILVLTLSWLLSYVMVQQNLVNPVAGRLGGTLDPDIIEAELRRIGYYDPWYVQLFIYYKNFFTGNWGTSYLIMQDKPVIALIALIFPRTIELMIIPIILSPILAVKLGIASATHKDKIKDIGVRTIAILGAGFPIFWIADMIQRLFGYYISNSTYGSFDIPAFFANSPGLKNPPPSITGFRIFDSILANNQVYLWDTFIHLILPAMCITVVSLAAMTRQTRSSMLDVLNQDYIRTARAKGVLEKDVINKHAIRNALLPVSNLIVGGTATALLGSFFIEITFNYKGYGYYMVISILTGDYLVTLGLLVFATIIILSGTLIADVLYTIIDPRITYR
;
A
#
# COMPACT_ATOMS: atom_id res chain seq x y z
N MET A 1 -22.58 -6.63 0.82
CA MET A 1 -22.04 -5.30 1.20
C MET A 1 -21.12 -4.67 0.15
N MET A 2 -20.28 -5.43 -0.57
CA MET A 2 -19.31 -4.86 -1.53
C MET A 2 -19.94 -4.11 -2.71
N ILE A 3 -20.96 -4.67 -3.37
CA ILE A 3 -21.61 -4.03 -4.52
C ILE A 3 -22.23 -2.67 -4.18
N PRO A 4 -23.04 -2.53 -3.11
CA PRO A 4 -23.54 -1.22 -2.70
C PRO A 4 -22.43 -0.21 -2.37
N MET A 5 -21.33 -0.67 -1.76
CA MET A 5 -20.20 0.21 -1.43
C MET A 5 -19.45 0.66 -2.69
N LEU A 6 -19.25 -0.22 -3.67
CA LEU A 6 -18.67 0.16 -4.97
C LEU A 6 -19.55 1.17 -5.69
N ILE A 7 -20.86 0.94 -5.74
CA ILE A 7 -21.83 1.88 -6.35
C ILE A 7 -21.76 3.24 -5.64
N LEU A 8 -21.73 3.25 -4.30
CA LEU A 8 -21.62 4.50 -3.53
C LEU A 8 -20.34 5.26 -3.89
N VAL A 9 -19.20 4.59 -3.90
CA VAL A 9 -17.91 5.24 -4.22
C VAL A 9 -17.86 5.74 -5.65
N LEU A 10 -18.38 4.97 -6.61
CA LEU A 10 -18.49 5.41 -8.00
C LEU A 10 -19.38 6.65 -8.11
N THR A 11 -20.52 6.66 -7.41
CA THR A 11 -21.43 7.82 -7.41
C THR A 11 -20.78 9.05 -6.79
N LEU A 12 -20.08 8.89 -5.65
CA LEU A 12 -19.37 10.00 -5.00
C LEU A 12 -18.20 10.51 -5.86
N SER A 13 -17.45 9.62 -6.49
CA SER A 13 -16.37 9.97 -7.42
C SER A 13 -16.90 10.75 -8.61
N TRP A 14 -18.02 10.31 -9.21
CA TRP A 14 -18.70 11.05 -10.26
C TRP A 14 -19.20 12.41 -9.76
N LEU A 15 -19.84 12.48 -8.59
CA LEU A 15 -20.34 13.72 -8.02
C LEU A 15 -19.20 14.73 -7.79
N LEU A 16 -18.09 14.28 -7.26
CA LEU A 16 -16.90 15.11 -7.09
C LEU A 16 -16.42 15.68 -8.42
N SER A 17 -16.27 14.81 -9.44
CA SER A 17 -15.90 15.24 -10.79
C SER A 17 -16.89 16.25 -11.36
N TYR A 18 -18.19 15.96 -11.26
CA TYR A 18 -19.26 16.82 -11.73
C TYR A 18 -19.19 18.21 -11.09
N VAL A 19 -19.08 18.29 -9.75
CA VAL A 19 -18.99 19.56 -9.02
C VAL A 19 -17.72 20.32 -9.40
N MET A 20 -16.57 19.66 -9.48
CA MET A 20 -15.30 20.31 -9.85
C MET A 20 -15.37 20.93 -11.26
N VAL A 21 -15.97 20.24 -12.20
CA VAL A 21 -16.13 20.72 -13.58
C VAL A 21 -17.16 21.85 -13.65
N GLN A 22 -18.31 21.72 -12.99
CA GLN A 22 -19.37 22.74 -13.00
C GLN A 22 -18.96 24.04 -12.29
N GLN A 23 -18.09 23.94 -11.28
CA GLN A 23 -17.53 25.10 -10.57
C GLN A 23 -16.33 25.73 -11.30
N ASN A 24 -16.01 25.28 -12.52
CA ASN A 24 -14.83 25.68 -13.28
C ASN A 24 -13.49 25.50 -12.53
N LEU A 25 -13.46 24.63 -11.53
CA LEU A 25 -12.23 24.28 -10.80
C LEU A 25 -11.30 23.43 -11.65
N VAL A 26 -11.86 22.70 -12.63
CA VAL A 26 -11.14 21.87 -13.59
C VAL A 26 -11.75 22.07 -14.97
N ASN A 27 -10.91 22.30 -15.96
CA ASN A 27 -11.35 22.32 -17.35
C ASN A 27 -11.26 20.89 -17.94
N PRO A 28 -12.40 20.24 -18.25
CA PRO A 28 -12.42 18.85 -18.68
C PRO A 28 -11.78 18.60 -20.06
N VAL A 29 -11.53 19.65 -20.83
CA VAL A 29 -10.96 19.56 -22.17
C VAL A 29 -9.59 20.22 -22.33
N ALA A 30 -9.11 20.94 -21.31
CA ALA A 30 -7.84 21.67 -21.37
C ALA A 30 -6.64 20.79 -21.76
N GLY A 31 -6.58 19.59 -21.21
CA GLY A 31 -5.48 18.65 -21.49
C GLY A 31 -5.53 18.04 -22.90
N ARG A 32 -6.72 17.88 -23.47
CA ARG A 32 -6.89 17.32 -24.82
C ARG A 32 -6.57 18.31 -25.93
N LEU A 33 -6.76 19.59 -25.65
CA LEU A 33 -6.61 20.66 -26.65
C LEU A 33 -5.21 21.25 -26.71
N GLY A 34 -4.25 20.72 -25.92
CA GLY A 34 -2.85 21.15 -25.97
C GLY A 34 -2.63 22.65 -25.75
N GLY A 35 -3.52 23.31 -24.98
CA GLY A 35 -3.46 24.76 -24.73
C GLY A 35 -4.13 25.63 -25.80
N THR A 36 -4.86 25.06 -26.75
CA THR A 36 -5.67 25.84 -27.71
C THR A 36 -6.75 26.61 -26.95
N LEU A 37 -6.79 27.91 -27.16
CA LEU A 37 -7.76 28.84 -26.54
C LEU A 37 -8.91 29.22 -27.51
N ASP A 38 -9.08 28.51 -28.62
CA ASP A 38 -10.16 28.74 -29.56
C ASP A 38 -11.51 28.34 -28.92
N PRO A 39 -12.42 29.27 -28.65
CA PRO A 39 -13.68 29.01 -27.99
C PRO A 39 -14.55 27.99 -28.72
N ASP A 40 -14.53 28.01 -30.05
CA ASP A 40 -15.37 27.13 -30.87
C ASP A 40 -14.91 25.68 -30.76
N ILE A 41 -13.61 25.44 -30.74
CA ILE A 41 -13.02 24.12 -30.56
C ILE A 41 -13.29 23.59 -29.13
N ILE A 42 -13.16 24.48 -28.14
CA ILE A 42 -13.46 24.12 -26.72
C ILE A 42 -14.95 23.74 -26.61
N GLU A 43 -15.85 24.52 -27.16
CA GLU A 43 -17.29 24.25 -27.08
C GLU A 43 -17.69 22.96 -27.82
N ALA A 44 -17.11 22.72 -28.98
CA ALA A 44 -17.35 21.48 -29.74
C ALA A 44 -16.91 20.24 -28.92
N GLU A 45 -15.76 20.30 -28.25
CA GLU A 45 -15.28 19.20 -27.43
C GLU A 45 -16.10 19.04 -26.14
N LEU A 46 -16.55 20.12 -25.51
CA LEU A 46 -17.47 20.07 -24.36
C LEU A 46 -18.80 19.40 -24.74
N ARG A 47 -19.36 19.72 -25.90
CA ARG A 47 -20.55 19.03 -26.43
C ARG A 47 -20.27 17.55 -26.68
N ARG A 48 -19.12 17.21 -27.25
CA ARG A 48 -18.74 15.83 -27.57
C ARG A 48 -18.63 14.96 -26.31
N ILE A 49 -18.14 15.49 -25.19
CA ILE A 49 -18.03 14.76 -23.92
C ILE A 49 -19.33 14.73 -23.12
N GLY A 50 -20.40 15.36 -23.59
CA GLY A 50 -21.70 15.43 -22.92
C GLY A 50 -21.75 16.40 -21.74
N TYR A 51 -20.90 17.44 -21.73
CA TYR A 51 -20.85 18.41 -20.62
C TYR A 51 -22.19 19.11 -20.36
N TYR A 52 -22.97 19.38 -21.43
CA TYR A 52 -24.28 20.03 -21.36
C TYR A 52 -25.42 19.04 -21.15
N ASP A 53 -25.17 17.75 -21.12
CA ASP A 53 -26.19 16.76 -20.88
C ASP A 53 -26.76 16.85 -19.46
N PRO A 54 -28.02 16.43 -19.24
CA PRO A 54 -28.55 16.33 -17.89
C PRO A 54 -27.70 15.45 -16.98
N TRP A 55 -27.62 15.78 -15.69
CA TRP A 55 -26.76 15.09 -14.72
C TRP A 55 -26.93 13.56 -14.70
N TYR A 56 -28.16 13.06 -14.87
CA TYR A 56 -28.45 11.61 -14.90
C TYR A 56 -27.89 10.92 -16.14
N VAL A 57 -27.82 11.63 -17.28
CA VAL A 57 -27.19 11.12 -18.52
C VAL A 57 -25.66 11.05 -18.31
N GLN A 58 -25.08 12.10 -17.73
CA GLN A 58 -23.65 12.13 -17.41
C GLN A 58 -23.28 11.02 -16.43
N LEU A 59 -24.10 10.78 -15.39
CA LEU A 59 -23.91 9.68 -14.44
C LEU A 59 -23.98 8.31 -15.15
N PHE A 60 -24.96 8.11 -16.03
CA PHE A 60 -25.07 6.86 -16.80
C PHE A 60 -23.85 6.63 -17.70
N ILE A 61 -23.37 7.67 -18.38
CA ILE A 61 -22.16 7.61 -19.22
C ILE A 61 -20.94 7.29 -18.37
N TYR A 62 -20.83 7.87 -17.17
CA TYR A 62 -19.74 7.58 -16.24
C TYR A 62 -19.71 6.10 -15.83
N TYR A 63 -20.88 5.53 -15.45
CA TYR A 63 -20.97 4.10 -15.13
C TYR A 63 -20.64 3.23 -16.33
N LYS A 64 -21.18 3.54 -17.50
CA LYS A 64 -20.88 2.84 -18.75
C LYS A 64 -19.38 2.84 -19.02
N ASN A 65 -18.73 3.99 -18.94
CA ASN A 65 -17.29 4.14 -19.15
C ASN A 65 -16.47 3.36 -18.12
N PHE A 66 -16.91 3.36 -16.88
CA PHE A 66 -16.26 2.56 -15.82
C PHE A 66 -16.27 1.06 -16.17
N PHE A 67 -17.44 0.49 -16.47
CA PHE A 67 -17.58 -0.94 -16.77
C PHE A 67 -16.98 -1.36 -18.11
N THR A 68 -16.84 -0.44 -19.06
CA THR A 68 -16.19 -0.71 -20.37
C THR A 68 -14.68 -0.48 -20.33
N GLY A 69 -14.11 -0.06 -19.18
CA GLY A 69 -12.69 0.20 -19.05
C GLY A 69 -12.22 1.55 -19.63
N ASN A 70 -13.13 2.41 -20.01
CA ASN A 70 -12.80 3.75 -20.51
C ASN A 70 -12.76 4.76 -19.35
N TRP A 71 -11.67 4.71 -18.54
CA TRP A 71 -11.50 5.59 -17.38
C TRP A 71 -10.90 6.96 -17.76
N GLY A 72 -10.83 7.26 -19.03
CA GLY A 72 -10.24 8.48 -19.57
C GLY A 72 -8.73 8.36 -19.83
N THR A 73 -8.13 9.48 -20.18
CA THR A 73 -6.70 9.60 -20.51
C THR A 73 -6.05 10.65 -19.62
N SER A 74 -4.82 10.40 -19.20
CA SER A 74 -3.98 11.39 -18.51
C SER A 74 -3.60 12.52 -19.47
N TYR A 75 -3.66 13.75 -19.02
CA TYR A 75 -3.29 14.91 -19.82
C TYR A 75 -2.09 15.67 -19.27
N LEU A 76 -1.69 15.46 -18.01
CA LEU A 76 -0.54 16.15 -17.41
C LEU A 76 0.59 15.21 -17.01
N ILE A 77 0.27 14.04 -16.46
CA ILE A 77 1.27 13.12 -15.90
C ILE A 77 1.93 12.27 -16.99
N MET A 78 1.10 11.64 -17.82
CA MET A 78 1.52 10.84 -18.97
C MET A 78 0.60 11.13 -20.14
N GLN A 79 0.90 12.18 -20.86
CA GLN A 79 0.06 12.72 -21.92
C GLN A 79 -0.46 11.62 -22.85
N ASP A 80 -1.76 11.67 -23.14
CA ASP A 80 -2.51 10.75 -23.99
C ASP A 80 -2.55 9.28 -23.55
N LYS A 81 -2.01 8.95 -22.38
CA LYS A 81 -2.04 7.58 -21.88
C LYS A 81 -3.37 7.27 -21.19
N PRO A 82 -4.05 6.16 -21.54
CA PRO A 82 -5.25 5.73 -20.82
C PRO A 82 -4.95 5.49 -19.34
N VAL A 83 -5.86 5.95 -18.47
CA VAL A 83 -5.69 5.83 -17.00
C VAL A 83 -5.49 4.37 -16.57
N ILE A 84 -6.22 3.42 -17.15
CA ILE A 84 -6.04 1.99 -16.88
C ILE A 84 -4.63 1.51 -17.26
N ALA A 85 -4.09 1.95 -18.39
CA ALA A 85 -2.73 1.58 -18.81
C ALA A 85 -1.67 2.21 -17.90
N LEU A 86 -1.93 3.42 -17.39
CA LEU A 86 -1.08 4.04 -16.37
C LEU A 86 -1.11 3.21 -15.08
N ILE A 87 -2.29 2.83 -14.59
CA ILE A 87 -2.44 1.98 -13.39
C ILE A 87 -1.70 0.64 -13.56
N ALA A 88 -1.85 -0.01 -14.70
CA ALA A 88 -1.17 -1.26 -15.01
C ALA A 88 0.37 -1.13 -14.97
N LEU A 89 0.90 0.06 -15.27
CA LEU A 89 2.33 0.33 -15.22
C LEU A 89 2.84 0.64 -13.80
N ILE A 90 2.06 1.37 -13.00
CA ILE A 90 2.53 1.90 -11.71
C ILE A 90 2.20 0.97 -10.54
N PHE A 91 1.08 0.26 -10.57
CA PHE A 91 0.63 -0.58 -9.46
C PHE A 91 1.54 -1.78 -9.17
N PRO A 92 2.11 -2.49 -10.17
CA PRO A 92 3.08 -3.54 -9.91
C PRO A 92 4.29 -3.06 -9.10
N ARG A 93 4.71 -1.82 -9.28
CA ARG A 93 5.82 -1.21 -8.52
C ARG A 93 5.49 -1.08 -7.03
N THR A 94 4.28 -0.63 -6.70
CA THR A 94 3.82 -0.57 -5.30
C THR A 94 3.74 -1.96 -4.69
N ILE A 95 3.22 -2.95 -5.43
CA ILE A 95 3.21 -4.35 -4.97
C ILE A 95 4.63 -4.82 -4.68
N GLU A 96 5.58 -4.57 -5.59
CA GLU A 96 6.99 -4.95 -5.45
C GLU A 96 7.61 -4.37 -4.16
N LEU A 97 7.35 -3.09 -3.88
CA LEU A 97 7.77 -2.44 -2.65
C LEU A 97 7.14 -3.10 -1.41
N MET A 98 5.90 -3.55 -1.50
CA MET A 98 5.12 -4.08 -0.38
C MET A 98 5.38 -5.57 -0.09
N ILE A 99 5.95 -6.34 -1.02
CA ILE A 99 6.20 -7.78 -0.83
C ILE A 99 7.05 -8.03 0.42
N ILE A 100 8.16 -7.30 0.59
CA ILE A 100 9.07 -7.46 1.73
C ILE A 100 8.36 -7.13 3.05
N PRO A 101 7.72 -5.97 3.24
CA PRO A 101 6.99 -5.66 4.47
C PRO A 101 5.85 -6.62 4.78
N ILE A 102 5.06 -7.03 3.79
CA ILE A 102 3.93 -7.96 3.99
C ILE A 102 4.39 -9.31 4.54
N ILE A 103 5.55 -9.79 4.14
CA ILE A 103 6.10 -11.07 4.60
C ILE A 103 6.88 -10.87 5.91
N LEU A 104 7.75 -9.87 5.97
CA LEU A 104 8.71 -9.73 7.07
C LEU A 104 8.06 -9.19 8.35
N SER A 105 7.12 -8.22 8.25
CA SER A 105 6.49 -7.63 9.42
C SER A 105 5.73 -8.64 10.28
N PRO A 106 4.86 -9.51 9.75
CA PRO A 106 4.17 -10.51 10.57
C PRO A 106 5.12 -11.48 11.25
N ILE A 107 6.14 -11.96 10.52
CA ILE A 107 7.11 -12.92 11.05
C ILE A 107 7.86 -12.32 12.23
N LEU A 108 8.36 -11.09 12.09
CA LEU A 108 9.08 -10.40 13.14
C LEU A 108 8.16 -10.02 14.30
N ALA A 109 6.97 -9.51 14.01
CA ALA A 109 6.01 -9.07 15.02
C ALA A 109 5.54 -10.23 15.93
N VAL A 110 5.25 -11.39 15.34
CA VAL A 110 4.87 -12.58 16.08
C VAL A 110 6.02 -13.04 16.98
N LYS A 111 7.25 -13.13 16.45
CA LYS A 111 8.42 -13.52 17.25
C LYS A 111 8.69 -12.55 18.40
N LEU A 112 8.65 -11.25 18.13
CA LEU A 112 8.89 -10.22 19.14
C LEU A 112 7.77 -10.17 20.19
N GLY A 113 6.51 -10.29 19.76
CA GLY A 113 5.34 -10.32 20.65
C GLY A 113 5.35 -11.50 21.60
N ILE A 114 5.68 -12.70 21.09
CA ILE A 114 5.86 -13.91 21.92
C ILE A 114 7.03 -13.74 22.91
N ALA A 115 8.18 -13.27 22.43
CA ALA A 115 9.35 -13.05 23.29
C ALA A 115 9.05 -12.02 24.40
N SER A 116 8.30 -10.97 24.08
CA SER A 116 7.84 -9.95 25.03
C SER A 116 6.87 -10.54 26.07
N ALA A 117 5.85 -11.30 25.64
CA ALA A 117 4.87 -11.90 26.54
C ALA A 117 5.45 -12.96 27.48
N THR A 118 6.36 -13.79 26.98
CA THR A 118 7.01 -14.86 27.77
C THR A 118 8.08 -14.33 28.75
N HIS A 119 8.54 -13.10 28.54
CA HIS A 119 9.49 -12.43 29.44
C HIS A 119 8.87 -11.17 30.05
N LYS A 120 7.57 -11.24 30.40
CA LYS A 120 6.81 -10.13 30.97
C LYS A 120 7.63 -9.41 32.08
N ASP A 121 7.63 -8.06 31.97
CA ASP A 121 8.30 -7.13 32.89
C ASP A 121 9.83 -7.27 33.00
N LYS A 122 10.47 -8.07 32.14
CA LYS A 122 11.94 -8.17 32.02
C LYS A 122 12.46 -7.22 30.94
N ILE A 123 13.80 -7.04 30.89
CA ILE A 123 14.48 -6.14 29.93
C ILE A 123 14.07 -6.43 28.48
N LYS A 124 13.86 -7.69 28.10
CA LYS A 124 13.39 -8.05 26.75
C LYS A 124 11.99 -7.50 26.46
N ASP A 125 11.08 -7.59 27.42
CA ASP A 125 9.72 -7.04 27.28
C ASP A 125 9.77 -5.51 27.20
N ILE A 126 10.55 -4.87 28.07
CA ILE A 126 10.70 -3.41 28.07
C ILE A 126 11.25 -2.94 26.71
N GLY A 127 12.31 -3.57 26.20
CA GLY A 127 12.90 -3.21 24.91
C GLY A 127 11.92 -3.34 23.75
N VAL A 128 11.19 -4.47 23.65
CA VAL A 128 10.19 -4.69 22.59
C VAL A 128 9.06 -3.67 22.69
N ARG A 129 8.57 -3.38 23.91
CA ARG A 129 7.52 -2.35 24.10
C ARG A 129 8.00 -0.96 23.71
N THR A 130 9.23 -0.60 24.08
CA THR A 130 9.80 0.70 23.70
C THR A 130 9.89 0.85 22.18
N ILE A 131 10.41 -0.16 21.48
CA ILE A 131 10.46 -0.15 20.01
C ILE A 131 9.05 -0.04 19.40
N ALA A 132 8.08 -0.80 19.93
CA ALA A 132 6.71 -0.75 19.45
C ALA A 132 6.03 0.61 19.72
N ILE A 133 6.32 1.26 20.85
CA ILE A 133 5.79 2.60 21.15
C ILE A 133 6.43 3.64 20.23
N LEU A 134 7.75 3.60 20.05
CA LEU A 134 8.44 4.52 19.13
C LEU A 134 7.98 4.36 17.70
N GLY A 135 7.85 3.12 17.19
CA GLY A 135 7.38 2.85 15.84
C GLY A 135 5.92 3.27 15.58
N ALA A 136 5.07 3.29 16.62
CA ALA A 136 3.67 3.73 16.50
C ALA A 136 3.48 5.22 16.84
N GLY A 137 4.42 5.82 17.56
CA GLY A 137 4.30 7.21 18.05
C GLY A 137 4.70 8.26 17.03
N PHE A 138 5.49 7.90 16.03
CA PHE A 138 5.93 8.83 15.01
C PHE A 138 5.17 8.63 13.69
N PRO A 139 4.88 9.73 12.96
CA PRO A 139 4.32 9.64 11.62
C PRO A 139 5.28 8.90 10.68
N ILE A 140 4.73 8.07 9.78
CA ILE A 140 5.51 7.23 8.87
C ILE A 140 6.48 8.05 7.99
N PHE A 141 6.06 9.22 7.52
CA PHE A 141 6.91 10.11 6.71
C PHE A 141 8.11 10.63 7.49
N TRP A 142 7.95 10.90 8.81
CA TRP A 142 9.04 11.34 9.67
C TRP A 142 10.07 10.23 9.88
N ILE A 143 9.60 9.00 10.13
CA ILE A 143 10.47 7.82 10.24
C ILE A 143 11.23 7.62 8.91
N ALA A 144 10.55 7.77 7.78
CA ALA A 144 11.15 7.65 6.45
C ALA A 144 12.25 8.70 6.23
N ASP A 145 12.00 9.98 6.55
CA ASP A 145 12.99 11.05 6.43
C ASP A 145 14.20 10.80 7.35
N MET A 146 13.96 10.36 8.59
CA MET A 146 15.05 10.01 9.52
C MET A 146 15.93 8.86 9.02
N ILE A 147 15.31 7.79 8.53
CA ILE A 147 16.03 6.63 7.97
C ILE A 147 16.80 7.03 6.71
N GLN A 148 16.17 7.82 5.84
CA GLN A 148 16.79 8.33 4.63
C GLN A 148 18.02 9.20 4.92
N ARG A 149 17.94 10.11 5.91
CA ARG A 149 19.09 10.91 6.35
C ARG A 149 20.17 10.06 7.01
N LEU A 150 19.77 9.11 7.86
CA LEU A 150 20.72 8.25 8.55
C LEU A 150 21.54 7.42 7.57
N PHE A 151 20.91 6.72 6.64
CA PHE A 151 21.59 5.82 5.72
C PHE A 151 22.11 6.55 4.46
N GLY A 152 21.31 7.42 3.87
CA GLY A 152 21.67 8.10 2.62
C GLY A 152 22.65 9.27 2.80
N TYR A 153 22.82 9.79 4.01
CA TYR A 153 23.74 10.91 4.26
C TYR A 153 24.80 10.56 5.33
N TYR A 154 24.38 10.31 6.57
CA TYR A 154 25.34 10.14 7.67
C TYR A 154 26.21 8.90 7.54
N ILE A 155 25.61 7.74 7.25
CA ILE A 155 26.36 6.48 7.13
C ILE A 155 27.20 6.49 5.85
N SER A 156 26.64 6.90 4.72
CA SER A 156 27.39 6.99 3.47
C SER A 156 28.61 7.91 3.59
N ASN A 157 28.45 9.10 4.18
CA ASN A 157 29.57 10.02 4.40
C ASN A 157 30.58 9.47 5.42
N SER A 158 30.13 8.86 6.52
CA SER A 158 31.03 8.32 7.56
C SER A 158 31.86 7.14 7.07
N THR A 159 31.37 6.41 6.08
CA THR A 159 32.04 5.26 5.48
C THR A 159 32.77 5.60 4.19
N TYR A 160 32.88 6.88 3.84
CA TYR A 160 33.46 7.35 2.58
C TYR A 160 32.86 6.63 1.35
N GLY A 161 31.55 6.36 1.37
CA GLY A 161 30.85 5.63 0.31
C GLY A 161 31.10 4.12 0.25
N SER A 162 31.86 3.55 1.19
CA SER A 162 32.08 2.09 1.26
C SER A 162 30.82 1.31 1.63
N PHE A 163 29.88 1.97 2.33
CA PHE A 163 28.55 1.45 2.63
C PHE A 163 27.51 2.49 2.19
N ASP A 164 27.04 2.35 0.96
CA ASP A 164 26.07 3.25 0.36
C ASP A 164 24.80 2.48 0.02
N ILE A 165 23.72 2.78 0.77
CA ILE A 165 22.38 2.26 0.46
C ILE A 165 21.61 3.41 -0.21
N PRO A 166 21.15 3.23 -1.45
CA PRO A 166 20.43 4.27 -2.17
C PRO A 166 19.21 4.75 -1.41
N ALA A 167 19.13 6.05 -1.18
CA ALA A 167 18.09 6.68 -0.39
C ALA A 167 16.97 7.33 -1.24
N PHE A 168 17.08 7.26 -2.57
CA PHE A 168 16.13 7.83 -3.51
C PHE A 168 15.95 6.95 -4.73
N PHE A 169 14.78 7.12 -5.37
CA PHE A 169 14.38 6.43 -6.60
C PHE A 169 14.20 4.91 -6.41
N ALA A 170 13.77 4.28 -7.46
CA ALA A 170 13.61 2.82 -7.50
C ALA A 170 14.77 2.11 -8.22
N ASN A 171 15.64 2.90 -8.85
CA ASN A 171 16.87 2.47 -9.50
C ASN A 171 17.83 3.66 -9.59
N SER A 172 19.12 3.38 -9.68
CA SER A 172 20.16 4.39 -9.80
C SER A 172 19.95 5.28 -11.03
N PRO A 173 19.99 6.62 -10.87
CA PRO A 173 19.92 7.53 -12.00
C PRO A 173 21.06 7.26 -12.98
N GLY A 174 20.73 7.11 -14.26
CA GLY A 174 21.71 6.84 -15.31
C GLY A 174 22.07 5.36 -15.55
N LEU A 175 21.43 4.45 -14.81
CA LEU A 175 21.56 3.01 -15.11
C LEU A 175 21.07 2.72 -16.53
N LYS A 176 21.97 2.24 -17.39
CA LYS A 176 21.69 1.97 -18.81
C LYS A 176 21.00 0.61 -18.99
N ASN A 177 20.26 0.49 -20.10
CA ASN A 177 19.62 -0.74 -20.53
C ASN A 177 18.59 -1.29 -19.53
N PRO A 178 17.52 -0.55 -19.20
CA PRO A 178 16.44 -1.10 -18.41
C PRO A 178 15.84 -2.32 -19.11
N PRO A 179 15.42 -3.36 -18.36
CA PRO A 179 14.76 -4.51 -18.95
C PRO A 179 13.44 -4.09 -19.62
N PRO A 180 12.99 -4.79 -20.67
CA PRO A 180 11.68 -4.56 -21.26
C PRO A 180 10.59 -4.76 -20.20
N SER A 181 9.64 -3.85 -20.14
CA SER A 181 8.52 -3.94 -19.18
C SER A 181 7.48 -4.95 -19.70
N ILE A 182 7.61 -6.20 -19.29
CA ILE A 182 6.73 -7.32 -19.67
C ILE A 182 5.64 -7.49 -18.60
N THR A 183 6.04 -7.61 -17.33
CA THR A 183 5.14 -7.83 -16.20
C THR A 183 4.81 -6.55 -15.45
N GLY A 184 5.61 -5.50 -15.61
CA GLY A 184 5.57 -4.26 -14.85
C GLY A 184 6.30 -4.32 -13.50
N PHE A 185 6.70 -5.53 -13.05
CA PHE A 185 7.56 -5.73 -11.89
C PHE A 185 9.02 -5.66 -12.32
N ARG A 186 9.77 -4.73 -11.76
CA ARG A 186 11.18 -4.52 -12.16
C ARG A 186 12.08 -5.71 -11.86
N ILE A 187 11.87 -6.36 -10.70
CA ILE A 187 12.62 -7.56 -10.32
C ILE A 187 12.34 -8.69 -11.29
N PHE A 188 11.07 -9.00 -11.57
CA PHE A 188 10.69 -10.09 -12.49
C PHE A 188 11.15 -9.80 -13.92
N ASP A 189 10.95 -8.58 -14.40
CA ASP A 189 11.38 -8.16 -15.73
C ASP A 189 12.90 -8.23 -15.87
N SER A 190 13.66 -7.91 -14.80
CA SER A 190 15.12 -8.07 -14.77
C SER A 190 15.57 -9.53 -14.83
N ILE A 191 14.86 -10.42 -14.14
CA ILE A 191 15.11 -11.86 -14.16
C ILE A 191 14.84 -12.41 -15.58
N LEU A 192 13.69 -12.06 -16.16
CA LEU A 192 13.32 -12.50 -17.51
C LEU A 192 14.31 -12.03 -18.59
N ALA A 193 14.84 -10.82 -18.43
CA ALA A 193 15.83 -10.24 -19.32
C ALA A 193 17.28 -10.69 -19.00
N ASN A 194 17.48 -11.53 -17.98
CA ASN A 194 18.80 -11.93 -17.48
C ASN A 194 19.71 -10.73 -17.17
N ASN A 195 19.14 -9.62 -16.70
CA ASN A 195 19.84 -8.38 -16.37
C ASN A 195 20.15 -8.31 -14.86
N GLN A 196 21.23 -8.97 -14.45
CA GLN A 196 21.62 -9.05 -13.04
C GLN A 196 21.98 -7.70 -12.44
N VAL A 197 22.55 -6.78 -13.22
CA VAL A 197 22.91 -5.44 -12.73
C VAL A 197 21.67 -4.66 -12.35
N TYR A 198 20.66 -4.67 -13.21
CA TYR A 198 19.39 -3.98 -12.94
C TYR A 198 18.59 -4.64 -11.82
N LEU A 199 18.61 -5.98 -11.73
CA LEU A 199 18.01 -6.75 -10.65
C LEU A 199 18.57 -6.36 -9.28
N TRP A 200 19.92 -6.35 -9.17
CA TRP A 200 20.59 -6.04 -7.91
C TRP A 200 20.38 -4.58 -7.50
N ASP A 201 20.47 -3.67 -8.46
CA ASP A 201 20.21 -2.25 -8.23
C ASP A 201 18.77 -2.01 -7.73
N THR A 202 17.76 -2.60 -8.37
CA THR A 202 16.37 -2.53 -7.92
C THR A 202 16.19 -3.07 -6.49
N PHE A 203 16.82 -4.23 -6.20
CA PHE A 203 16.72 -4.84 -4.88
C PHE A 203 17.29 -3.95 -3.77
N ILE A 204 18.45 -3.33 -3.99
CA ILE A 204 19.08 -2.44 -3.01
C ILE A 204 18.21 -1.20 -2.76
N HIS A 205 17.61 -0.63 -3.80
CA HIS A 205 16.71 0.53 -3.67
C HIS A 205 15.42 0.23 -2.90
N LEU A 206 15.00 -1.04 -2.81
CA LEU A 206 13.83 -1.45 -2.02
C LEU A 206 14.13 -1.56 -0.53
N ILE A 207 15.39 -1.68 -0.10
CA ILE A 207 15.75 -1.98 1.30
C ILE A 207 15.24 -0.91 2.25
N LEU A 208 15.60 0.37 2.05
CA LEU A 208 15.22 1.45 2.97
C LEU A 208 13.71 1.71 3.00
N PRO A 209 13.01 1.86 1.86
CA PRO A 209 11.56 2.03 1.86
C PRO A 209 10.83 0.86 2.53
N ALA A 210 11.22 -0.39 2.22
CA ALA A 210 10.62 -1.58 2.80
C ALA A 210 10.89 -1.68 4.32
N MET A 211 12.09 -1.28 4.77
CA MET A 211 12.43 -1.21 6.19
C MET A 211 11.53 -0.22 6.94
N CYS A 212 11.26 0.96 6.39
CA CYS A 212 10.37 1.96 6.99
C CYS A 212 8.95 1.40 7.18
N ILE A 213 8.38 0.79 6.15
CA ILE A 213 7.04 0.20 6.21
C ILE A 213 7.02 -0.96 7.22
N THR A 214 8.06 -1.79 7.22
CA THR A 214 8.20 -2.91 8.16
C THR A 214 8.20 -2.43 9.60
N VAL A 215 9.00 -1.44 9.95
CA VAL A 215 9.10 -0.91 11.32
C VAL A 215 7.76 -0.40 11.84
N VAL A 216 7.03 0.37 11.03
CA VAL A 216 5.72 0.90 11.40
C VAL A 216 4.68 -0.21 11.57
N SER A 217 4.60 -1.13 10.62
CA SER A 217 3.68 -2.27 10.67
C SER A 217 3.95 -3.19 11.86
N LEU A 218 5.23 -3.39 12.17
CA LEU A 218 5.71 -4.22 13.27
C LEU A 218 5.19 -3.76 14.63
N ALA A 219 5.08 -2.45 14.84
CA ALA A 219 4.66 -1.87 16.12
C ALA A 219 3.24 -2.30 16.54
N ALA A 220 2.27 -2.19 15.64
CA ALA A 220 0.88 -2.57 15.91
C ALA A 220 0.72 -4.09 16.09
N MET A 221 1.32 -4.88 15.18
CA MET A 221 1.23 -6.34 15.22
C MET A 221 1.94 -6.94 16.45
N THR A 222 3.08 -6.39 16.85
CA THR A 222 3.81 -6.84 18.05
C THR A 222 3.01 -6.60 19.32
N ARG A 223 2.39 -5.42 19.47
CA ARG A 223 1.51 -5.12 20.62
C ARG A 223 0.33 -6.08 20.69
N GLN A 224 -0.33 -6.33 19.55
CA GLN A 224 -1.46 -7.24 19.49
C GLN A 224 -1.02 -8.67 19.84
N THR A 225 0.08 -9.14 19.27
CA THR A 225 0.62 -10.48 19.57
C THR A 225 0.95 -10.63 21.05
N ARG A 226 1.60 -9.63 21.65
CA ARG A 226 1.92 -9.62 23.07
C ARG A 226 0.65 -9.68 23.94
N SER A 227 -0.34 -8.83 23.66
CA SER A 227 -1.58 -8.81 24.42
C SER A 227 -2.30 -10.14 24.33
N SER A 228 -2.53 -10.66 23.13
CA SER A 228 -3.19 -11.95 22.92
C SER A 228 -2.44 -13.12 23.56
N MET A 229 -1.10 -13.09 23.53
CA MET A 229 -0.28 -14.13 24.21
C MET A 229 -0.45 -14.06 25.72
N LEU A 230 -0.46 -12.88 26.33
CA LEU A 230 -0.66 -12.73 27.78
C LEU A 230 -2.06 -13.21 28.19
N ASP A 231 -3.10 -12.89 27.42
CA ASP A 231 -4.46 -13.33 27.68
C ASP A 231 -4.57 -14.86 27.61
N VAL A 232 -3.97 -15.48 26.59
CA VAL A 232 -3.97 -16.93 26.40
C VAL A 232 -3.17 -17.65 27.47
N LEU A 233 -1.98 -17.15 27.84
CA LEU A 233 -1.13 -17.77 28.86
C LEU A 233 -1.77 -17.84 30.24
N ASN A 234 -2.79 -17.03 30.51
CA ASN A 234 -3.55 -17.03 31.78
C ASN A 234 -4.77 -17.96 31.74
N GLN A 235 -5.10 -18.63 30.63
CA GLN A 235 -6.26 -19.51 30.49
C GLN A 235 -6.06 -20.84 31.25
N ASP A 236 -7.18 -21.43 31.69
CA ASP A 236 -7.17 -22.67 32.51
C ASP A 236 -6.61 -23.88 31.75
N TYR A 237 -6.82 -23.98 30.44
CA TYR A 237 -6.24 -25.07 29.66
C TYR A 237 -4.72 -25.02 29.57
N ILE A 238 -4.11 -23.82 29.66
CA ILE A 238 -2.66 -23.65 29.74
C ILE A 238 -2.16 -24.07 31.12
N ARG A 239 -2.89 -23.72 32.21
CA ARG A 239 -2.57 -24.20 33.57
C ARG A 239 -2.66 -25.71 33.63
N THR A 240 -3.67 -26.32 33.03
CA THR A 240 -3.83 -27.77 32.96
C THR A 240 -2.68 -28.44 32.21
N ALA A 241 -2.23 -27.86 31.07
CA ALA A 241 -1.10 -28.39 30.32
C ALA A 241 0.21 -28.38 31.17
N ARG A 242 0.46 -27.28 31.91
CA ARG A 242 1.58 -27.19 32.81
C ARG A 242 1.49 -28.20 33.98
N ALA A 243 0.30 -28.38 34.57
CA ALA A 243 0.07 -29.35 35.64
C ALA A 243 0.30 -30.81 35.20
N LYS A 244 0.09 -31.09 33.90
CA LYS A 244 0.39 -32.40 33.27
C LYS A 244 1.87 -32.59 32.95
N GLY A 245 2.75 -31.65 33.29
CA GLY A 245 4.18 -31.74 33.04
C GLY A 245 4.63 -31.49 31.61
N VAL A 246 3.79 -30.85 30.77
CA VAL A 246 4.18 -30.46 29.41
C VAL A 246 5.30 -29.43 29.46
N LEU A 247 6.36 -29.62 28.69
CA LEU A 247 7.48 -28.69 28.61
C LEU A 247 7.00 -27.29 28.22
N GLU A 248 7.52 -26.23 28.88
CA GLU A 248 7.09 -24.84 28.65
C GLU A 248 7.21 -24.43 27.18
N LYS A 249 8.25 -24.91 26.49
CA LYS A 249 8.38 -24.70 25.02
C LYS A 249 7.18 -25.23 24.24
N ASP A 250 6.64 -26.39 24.62
CA ASP A 250 5.48 -26.99 23.95
C ASP A 250 4.17 -26.31 24.38
N VAL A 251 4.07 -25.90 25.66
CA VAL A 251 2.95 -25.07 26.13
C VAL A 251 2.85 -23.79 25.30
N ILE A 252 3.95 -23.11 25.07
CA ILE A 252 3.99 -21.88 24.27
C ILE A 252 3.67 -22.20 22.79
N ASN A 253 4.45 -23.08 22.16
CA ASN A 253 4.42 -23.25 20.70
C ASN A 253 3.21 -24.05 20.20
N LYS A 254 2.70 -25.03 20.95
CA LYS A 254 1.61 -25.89 20.53
C LYS A 254 0.25 -25.46 21.09
N HIS A 255 0.22 -24.97 22.33
CA HIS A 255 -1.04 -24.65 23.01
C HIS A 255 -1.36 -23.15 23.01
N ALA A 256 -0.38 -22.25 23.25
CA ALA A 256 -0.65 -20.84 23.39
C ALA A 256 -0.69 -20.12 22.04
N ILE A 257 0.34 -20.28 21.17
CA ILE A 257 0.47 -19.52 19.91
C ILE A 257 -0.74 -19.70 19.03
N ARG A 258 -1.25 -20.92 18.87
CA ARG A 258 -2.36 -21.20 17.96
C ARG A 258 -3.59 -20.34 18.24
N ASN A 259 -3.93 -20.14 19.52
CA ASN A 259 -5.06 -19.33 19.92
C ASN A 259 -4.74 -17.83 19.95
N ALA A 260 -3.50 -17.47 20.35
CA ALA A 260 -3.06 -16.08 20.40
C ALA A 260 -2.92 -15.43 19.01
N LEU A 261 -2.71 -16.22 17.95
CA LEU A 261 -2.58 -15.68 16.60
C LEU A 261 -3.93 -15.34 15.94
N LEU A 262 -5.07 -15.78 16.47
CA LEU A 262 -6.37 -15.47 15.87
C LEU A 262 -6.63 -13.95 15.74
N PRO A 263 -6.48 -13.13 16.79
CA PRO A 263 -6.64 -11.69 16.63
C PRO A 263 -5.53 -11.03 15.80
N VAL A 264 -4.34 -11.63 15.76
CA VAL A 264 -3.20 -11.13 14.99
C VAL A 264 -3.39 -11.37 13.49
N SER A 265 -3.97 -12.52 13.12
CA SER A 265 -4.28 -12.82 11.72
C SER A 265 -5.23 -11.80 11.10
N ASN A 266 -6.18 -11.27 11.89
CA ASN A 266 -7.06 -10.17 11.47
C ASN A 266 -6.28 -8.91 11.08
N LEU A 267 -5.29 -8.53 11.89
CA LEU A 267 -4.45 -7.38 11.59
C LEU A 267 -3.56 -7.62 10.36
N ILE A 268 -3.05 -8.84 10.19
CA ILE A 268 -2.19 -9.18 9.05
C ILE A 268 -2.99 -9.09 7.76
N VAL A 269 -4.11 -9.80 7.68
CA VAL A 269 -4.88 -9.91 6.44
C VAL A 269 -5.60 -8.60 6.12
N GLY A 270 -6.33 -8.02 7.10
CA GLY A 270 -7.04 -6.75 6.92
C GLY A 270 -6.11 -5.57 6.68
N GLY A 271 -4.92 -5.57 7.31
CA GLY A 271 -3.91 -4.52 7.14
C GLY A 271 -3.20 -4.54 5.78
N THR A 272 -3.13 -5.70 5.11
CA THR A 272 -2.40 -5.83 3.85
C THR A 272 -3.00 -4.97 2.73
N ALA A 273 -4.32 -4.99 2.56
CA ALA A 273 -5.00 -4.21 1.52
C ALA A 273 -4.87 -2.70 1.76
N THR A 274 -5.00 -2.25 3.02
CA THR A 274 -4.82 -0.84 3.38
C THR A 274 -3.37 -0.39 3.27
N ALA A 275 -2.42 -1.27 3.58
CA ALA A 275 -1.00 -0.99 3.45
C ALA A 275 -0.57 -0.79 2.00
N LEU A 276 -1.11 -1.58 1.05
CA LEU A 276 -0.86 -1.41 -0.40
C LEU A 276 -1.21 0.00 -0.90
N LEU A 277 -2.20 0.64 -0.28
CA LEU A 277 -2.64 1.98 -0.65
C LEU A 277 -2.04 3.07 0.25
N GLY A 278 -1.62 2.71 1.46
CA GLY A 278 -1.05 3.63 2.44
C GLY A 278 0.43 3.92 2.27
N SER A 279 1.09 3.33 1.26
CA SER A 279 2.52 3.52 1.01
C SER A 279 2.87 4.90 0.39
N PHE A 280 1.88 5.76 0.09
CA PHE A 280 2.10 7.02 -0.62
C PHE A 280 3.13 7.95 0.06
N PHE A 281 3.16 8.03 1.39
CA PHE A 281 4.17 8.82 2.10
C PHE A 281 5.59 8.28 1.87
N ILE A 282 5.75 6.96 1.88
CA ILE A 282 7.03 6.30 1.62
C ILE A 282 7.44 6.49 0.16
N GLU A 283 6.51 6.28 -0.75
CA GLU A 283 6.77 6.44 -2.19
C GLU A 283 7.18 7.86 -2.55
N ILE A 284 6.55 8.88 -1.92
CA ILE A 284 6.94 10.29 -2.11
C ILE A 284 8.31 10.56 -1.50
N THR A 285 8.54 10.18 -0.24
CA THR A 285 9.80 10.47 0.46
C THR A 285 10.99 9.86 -0.28
N PHE A 286 10.85 8.61 -0.75
CA PHE A 286 11.91 7.93 -1.49
C PHE A 286 11.88 8.19 -3.00
N ASN A 287 10.96 9.03 -3.49
CA ASN A 287 10.73 9.27 -4.92
C ASN A 287 10.54 7.95 -5.72
N TYR A 288 9.85 7.01 -5.10
CA TYR A 288 9.55 5.71 -5.68
C TYR A 288 8.24 5.80 -6.47
N LYS A 289 8.34 5.87 -7.80
CA LYS A 289 7.22 6.17 -8.72
C LYS A 289 6.22 5.01 -8.85
N GLY A 290 5.53 4.69 -7.76
CA GLY A 290 4.45 3.72 -7.69
C GLY A 290 3.06 4.36 -7.67
N TYR A 291 2.06 3.60 -7.26
CA TYR A 291 0.65 4.00 -7.19
C TYR A 291 0.44 5.21 -6.26
N GLY A 292 0.96 5.15 -5.03
CA GLY A 292 0.80 6.21 -4.04
C GLY A 292 1.48 7.51 -4.45
N TYR A 293 2.66 7.42 -5.08
CA TYR A 293 3.34 8.58 -5.65
C TYR A 293 2.46 9.29 -6.69
N TYR A 294 1.94 8.55 -7.67
CA TYR A 294 1.11 9.13 -8.71
C TYR A 294 -0.26 9.60 -8.22
N MET A 295 -0.79 9.01 -7.15
CA MET A 295 -2.01 9.50 -6.50
C MET A 295 -1.83 10.94 -6.01
N VAL A 296 -0.73 11.23 -5.31
CA VAL A 296 -0.45 12.59 -4.81
C VAL A 296 -0.08 13.53 -5.94
N ILE A 297 0.76 13.10 -6.87
CA ILE A 297 1.16 13.96 -8.00
C ILE A 297 -0.05 14.32 -8.87
N SER A 298 -1.00 13.41 -9.10
CA SER A 298 -2.20 13.71 -9.89
C SER A 298 -3.06 14.79 -9.24
N ILE A 299 -3.15 14.79 -7.90
CA ILE A 299 -3.85 15.84 -7.15
C ILE A 299 -3.11 17.19 -7.29
N LEU A 300 -1.79 17.19 -7.06
CA LEU A 300 -0.98 18.39 -7.08
C LEU A 300 -0.90 19.03 -8.48
N THR A 301 -0.88 18.23 -9.52
CA THR A 301 -0.85 18.72 -10.92
C THR A 301 -2.23 19.04 -11.47
N GLY A 302 -3.30 18.59 -10.82
CA GLY A 302 -4.67 18.77 -11.29
C GLY A 302 -5.07 17.81 -12.42
N ASP A 303 -4.40 16.65 -12.56
CA ASP A 303 -4.81 15.59 -13.49
C ASP A 303 -5.96 14.77 -12.88
N TYR A 304 -7.16 15.38 -12.91
CA TYR A 304 -8.32 14.85 -12.19
C TYR A 304 -8.79 13.48 -12.70
N LEU A 305 -8.64 13.17 -13.99
CA LEU A 305 -9.04 11.86 -14.52
C LEU A 305 -8.14 10.75 -13.94
N VAL A 306 -6.85 11.02 -13.82
CA VAL A 306 -5.93 10.11 -13.13
C VAL A 306 -6.29 9.99 -11.67
N THR A 307 -6.54 11.12 -10.97
CA THR A 307 -6.92 11.12 -9.56
C THR A 307 -8.17 10.27 -9.30
N LEU A 308 -9.23 10.48 -10.10
CA LEU A 308 -10.47 9.72 -9.97
C LEU A 308 -10.29 8.24 -10.29
N GLY A 309 -9.56 7.93 -11.36
CA GLY A 309 -9.27 6.54 -11.73
C GLY A 309 -8.48 5.81 -10.65
N LEU A 310 -7.45 6.45 -10.07
CA LEU A 310 -6.69 5.89 -8.96
C LEU A 310 -7.59 5.70 -7.71
N LEU A 311 -8.44 6.66 -7.37
CA LEU A 311 -9.35 6.55 -6.23
C LEU A 311 -10.34 5.38 -6.38
N VAL A 312 -10.92 5.21 -7.57
CA VAL A 312 -11.80 4.09 -7.88
C VAL A 312 -11.04 2.76 -7.82
N PHE A 313 -9.82 2.71 -8.37
CA PHE A 313 -8.96 1.53 -8.30
C PHE A 313 -8.60 1.17 -6.86
N ALA A 314 -8.27 2.17 -6.01
CA ALA A 314 -8.06 1.98 -4.58
C ALA A 314 -9.25 1.27 -3.92
N THR A 315 -10.45 1.72 -4.24
CA THR A 315 -11.68 1.13 -3.68
C THR A 315 -11.83 -0.32 -4.10
N ILE A 316 -11.56 -0.66 -5.36
CA ILE A 316 -11.60 -2.05 -5.84
C ILE A 316 -10.58 -2.90 -5.08
N ILE A 317 -9.36 -2.41 -4.87
CA ILE A 317 -8.32 -3.12 -4.12
C ILE A 317 -8.72 -3.34 -2.66
N ILE A 318 -9.26 -2.31 -1.98
CA ILE A 318 -9.72 -2.43 -0.58
C ILE A 318 -10.85 -3.46 -0.48
N LEU A 319 -11.87 -3.34 -1.34
CA LEU A 319 -13.00 -4.27 -1.33
C LEU A 319 -12.58 -5.71 -1.62
N SER A 320 -11.71 -5.91 -2.62
CA SER A 320 -11.16 -7.23 -2.95
C SER A 320 -10.31 -7.79 -1.80
N GLY A 321 -9.47 -6.95 -1.19
CA GLY A 321 -8.66 -7.33 -0.05
C GLY A 321 -9.51 -7.70 1.17
N THR A 322 -10.59 -6.96 1.44
CA THR A 322 -11.54 -7.28 2.52
C THR A 322 -12.23 -8.62 2.25
N LEU A 323 -12.67 -8.88 1.01
CA LEU A 323 -13.26 -10.16 0.63
C LEU A 323 -12.28 -11.32 0.85
N ILE A 324 -11.04 -11.16 0.40
CA ILE A 324 -9.99 -12.17 0.61
C ILE A 324 -9.77 -12.39 2.10
N ALA A 325 -9.75 -11.32 2.90
CA ALA A 325 -9.64 -11.39 4.34
C ALA A 325 -10.78 -12.21 4.96
N ASP A 326 -12.03 -11.93 4.59
CA ASP A 326 -13.21 -12.62 5.11
C ASP A 326 -13.17 -14.13 4.76
N VAL A 327 -12.77 -14.47 3.53
CA VAL A 327 -12.60 -15.88 3.11
C VAL A 327 -11.49 -16.56 3.91
N LEU A 328 -10.35 -15.92 4.08
CA LEU A 328 -9.24 -16.47 4.86
C LEU A 328 -9.62 -16.65 6.33
N TYR A 329 -10.42 -15.75 6.91
CA TYR A 329 -10.90 -15.90 8.29
C TYR A 329 -11.76 -17.14 8.46
N THR A 330 -12.68 -17.39 7.52
CA THR A 330 -13.53 -18.60 7.55
C THR A 330 -12.69 -19.88 7.49
N ILE A 331 -11.58 -19.87 6.76
CA ILE A 331 -10.65 -21.01 6.66
C ILE A 331 -9.84 -21.18 7.95
N ILE A 332 -9.37 -20.07 8.56
CA ILE A 332 -8.54 -20.09 9.78
C ILE A 332 -9.38 -20.45 11.02
N ASP A 333 -10.59 -19.90 11.13
CA ASP A 333 -11.52 -20.19 12.23
C ASP A 333 -12.89 -20.60 11.71
N PRO A 334 -13.15 -21.92 11.53
CA PRO A 334 -14.43 -22.44 11.02
C PRO A 334 -15.61 -22.24 11.98
N ARG A 335 -15.39 -21.67 13.17
CA ARG A 335 -16.45 -21.33 14.13
C ARG A 335 -17.16 -20.02 13.77
N ILE A 336 -16.57 -19.23 12.87
CA ILE A 336 -17.17 -17.99 12.39
C ILE A 336 -18.21 -18.35 11.33
N THR A 337 -19.48 -18.25 11.69
CA THR A 337 -20.61 -18.36 10.74
C THR A 337 -21.14 -16.97 10.43
N TYR A 338 -21.07 -16.57 9.17
CA TYR A 338 -21.75 -15.36 8.70
C TYR A 338 -23.27 -15.63 8.69
N ARG A 339 -24.02 -14.88 9.50
CA ARG A 339 -25.47 -14.79 9.40
C ARG A 339 -25.88 -13.62 8.51
#